data_cc6d9d99690c62f5e4f8d2e6d56bdf81
#
_entry.id   cc6d9d99690c62f5e4f8d2e6d56bdf81
#
_cell.length_a   1.000
_cell.length_b   1.000
_cell.length_c   1.000
_cell.angle_alpha   90.00
_cell.angle_beta   90.00
_cell.angle_gamma   90.00
#
_symmetry.space_group_name_H-M   'P 1'
#
loop_
_entity.id
_entity.type
_entity.pdbx_description
1 polymer ?
#
loop_
_entity_poly.entity_id
_entity_poly.type
_entity_poly.pdbx_seq_one_letter_code
_entity_poly.pdbx_strand_id
1 'polypeptide(L)'
;MTINYNNQEITLRFSFRADMLFESATGHSFSGANESEWLQYMFCNIVAVTKNDGLKFDDFLEWISENPTVFYDYLEWYTEYQKAVLELRKKPDENSAESKKKVSQTKKK
;
A
#
# COMPACT_ATOMS: atom_id res chain seq x y z
N MET A 1 4.41 -8.05 -5.35
CA MET A 1 3.26 -8.61 -6.08
C MET A 1 3.37 -8.28 -7.56
N THR A 2 3.23 -9.27 -8.40
CA THR A 2 3.35 -9.08 -9.84
C THR A 2 2.00 -9.33 -10.50
N ILE A 3 1.59 -8.42 -11.38
CA ILE A 3 0.33 -8.54 -12.12
C ILE A 3 0.60 -8.44 -13.61
N ASN A 4 -0.36 -8.88 -14.40
CA ASN A 4 -0.29 -8.72 -15.85
C ASN A 4 -1.40 -7.76 -16.25
N TYR A 5 -1.03 -6.50 -16.51
CA TYR A 5 -1.97 -5.45 -16.85
C TYR A 5 -1.80 -5.08 -18.32
N ASN A 6 -2.84 -5.32 -19.12
CA ASN A 6 -2.81 -5.01 -20.55
C ASN A 6 -1.61 -5.63 -21.25
N ASN A 7 -1.37 -6.92 -20.97
CA ASN A 7 -0.28 -7.70 -21.57
C ASN A 7 1.10 -7.19 -21.18
N GLN A 8 1.18 -6.45 -20.07
CA GLN A 8 2.45 -5.98 -19.55
C GLN A 8 2.60 -6.50 -18.13
N GLU A 9 3.72 -7.14 -17.86
CA GLU A 9 4.01 -7.61 -16.51
C GLU A 9 4.50 -6.45 -15.66
N ILE A 10 3.80 -6.22 -14.54
CA ILE A 10 4.10 -5.09 -13.65
C ILE A 10 4.32 -5.63 -12.25
N THR A 11 5.44 -5.25 -11.64
CA THR A 11 5.71 -5.60 -10.24
C THR A 11 5.33 -4.42 -9.37
N LEU A 12 4.27 -4.60 -8.59
CA LEU A 12 3.80 -3.57 -7.68
C LEU A 12 4.65 -3.56 -6.42
N ARG A 13 4.84 -2.37 -5.88
CA ARG A 13 5.57 -2.19 -4.64
C ARG A 13 5.04 -0.96 -3.94
N PHE A 14 5.32 -0.85 -2.64
CA PHE A 14 4.95 0.34 -1.90
C PHE A 14 5.64 1.56 -2.52
N SER A 15 4.92 2.67 -2.59
CA SER A 15 5.45 3.86 -3.23
C SER A 15 4.81 5.11 -2.62
N PHE A 16 5.66 6.02 -2.15
CA PHE A 16 5.14 7.32 -1.70
C PHE A 16 4.53 8.10 -2.86
N ARG A 17 4.97 7.85 -4.09
CA ARG A 17 4.36 8.47 -5.25
C ARG A 17 2.90 8.07 -5.38
N ALA A 18 2.58 6.79 -5.08
CA ALA A 18 1.19 6.35 -5.11
C ALA A 18 0.36 7.12 -4.09
N ASP A 19 0.90 7.33 -2.90
CA ASP A 19 0.21 8.13 -1.88
C ASP A 19 -0.07 9.54 -2.38
N MET A 20 0.93 10.16 -2.98
CA MET A 20 0.79 11.53 -3.47
C MET A 20 -0.20 11.62 -4.62
N LEU A 21 -0.18 10.64 -5.52
CA LEU A 21 -1.14 10.60 -6.62
C LEU A 21 -2.56 10.44 -6.10
N PHE A 22 -2.73 9.60 -5.08
CA PHE A 22 -4.05 9.39 -4.50
C PHE A 22 -4.57 10.68 -3.86
N GLU A 23 -3.74 11.36 -3.08
CA GLU A 23 -4.14 12.61 -2.45
C GLU A 23 -4.46 13.67 -3.47
N SER A 24 -3.69 13.72 -4.55
CA SER A 24 -3.94 14.69 -5.62
C SER A 24 -5.26 14.43 -6.32
N ALA A 25 -5.60 13.15 -6.49
CA ALA A 25 -6.82 12.78 -7.20
C ALA A 25 -8.08 12.91 -6.35
N THR A 26 -7.97 12.68 -5.03
CA THR A 26 -9.14 12.62 -4.16
C THR A 26 -9.25 13.79 -3.19
N GLY A 27 -8.15 14.48 -2.93
CA GLY A 27 -8.14 15.58 -1.99
C GLY A 27 -7.94 15.18 -0.54
N HIS A 28 -7.68 13.88 -0.28
CA HIS A 28 -7.46 13.41 1.08
C HIS A 28 -6.52 12.23 1.07
N SER A 29 -5.99 11.88 2.25
CA SER A 29 -5.07 10.77 2.39
C SER A 29 -5.79 9.43 2.25
N PHE A 30 -5.08 8.42 1.79
CA PHE A 30 -5.61 7.07 1.69
C PHE A 30 -5.79 6.48 3.09
N SER A 31 -6.98 5.95 3.36
CA SER A 31 -7.28 5.36 4.67
C SER A 31 -7.73 3.91 4.58
N GLY A 32 -8.09 3.43 3.39
CA GLY A 32 -8.61 2.08 3.23
C GLY A 32 -10.03 1.92 3.76
N ALA A 33 -10.80 3.01 3.77
CA ALA A 33 -12.12 3.01 4.40
C ALA A 33 -13.14 2.17 3.65
N ASN A 34 -13.01 2.07 2.32
CA ASN A 34 -13.97 1.33 1.54
C ASN A 34 -13.33 0.82 0.25
N GLU A 35 -14.09 -0.01 -0.47
CA GLU A 35 -13.59 -0.65 -1.67
C GLU A 35 -13.23 0.35 -2.76
N SER A 36 -14.04 1.38 -2.91
CA SER A 36 -13.79 2.41 -3.91
C SER A 36 -12.43 3.07 -3.70
N GLU A 37 -12.09 3.34 -2.45
CA GLU A 37 -10.81 3.95 -2.10
C GLU A 37 -9.66 3.01 -2.44
N TRP A 38 -9.82 1.71 -2.14
CA TRP A 38 -8.81 0.72 -2.47
C TRP A 38 -8.59 0.60 -3.97
N LEU A 39 -9.66 0.65 -4.75
CA LEU A 39 -9.54 0.59 -6.21
C LEU A 39 -8.76 1.78 -6.74
N GLN A 40 -9.08 2.97 -6.25
CA GLN A 40 -8.35 4.16 -6.67
C GLN A 40 -6.89 4.09 -6.27
N TYR A 41 -6.62 3.59 -5.08
CA TYR A 41 -5.25 3.50 -4.61
C TYR A 41 -4.44 2.47 -5.42
N MET A 42 -5.04 1.34 -5.75
CA MET A 42 -4.37 0.33 -6.57
C MET A 42 -4.02 0.92 -7.93
N PHE A 43 -4.94 1.67 -8.52
CA PHE A 43 -4.67 2.34 -9.79
C PHE A 43 -3.50 3.31 -9.66
N CYS A 44 -3.49 4.12 -8.60
CA CYS A 44 -2.38 5.04 -8.36
C CYS A 44 -1.06 4.28 -8.20
N ASN A 45 -1.12 3.12 -7.58
CA ASN A 45 0.08 2.29 -7.42
C ASN A 45 0.61 1.83 -8.78
N ILE A 46 -0.29 1.42 -9.68
CA ILE A 46 0.12 1.01 -11.02
C ILE A 46 0.75 2.18 -11.77
N VAL A 47 0.12 3.35 -11.71
CA VAL A 47 0.67 4.53 -12.37
C VAL A 47 2.04 4.88 -11.80
N ALA A 48 2.18 4.78 -10.48
CA ALA A 48 3.43 5.14 -9.82
C ALA A 48 4.59 4.24 -10.25
N VAL A 49 4.37 2.93 -10.31
CA VAL A 49 5.46 2.01 -10.63
C VAL A 49 5.75 1.97 -12.14
N THR A 50 4.75 2.19 -12.98
CA THR A 50 4.98 2.23 -14.43
C THR A 50 5.44 3.60 -14.89
N LYS A 51 5.19 4.63 -14.08
CA LYS A 51 5.47 6.02 -14.42
C LYS A 51 4.74 6.43 -15.70
N ASN A 52 3.57 5.85 -15.91
CA ASN A 52 2.76 6.11 -17.09
C ASN A 52 1.53 6.92 -16.71
N ASP A 53 1.62 8.24 -16.86
CA ASP A 53 0.53 9.15 -16.50
C ASP A 53 -0.62 9.09 -17.50
N GLY A 54 -0.44 8.38 -18.61
CA GLY A 54 -1.48 8.26 -19.63
C GLY A 54 -2.50 7.17 -19.35
N LEU A 55 -2.29 6.38 -18.30
CA LEU A 55 -3.25 5.34 -17.94
C LEU A 55 -4.55 5.99 -17.44
N LYS A 56 -5.67 5.35 -17.73
CA LYS A 56 -6.97 5.89 -17.36
C LYS A 56 -7.66 4.99 -16.35
N PHE A 57 -8.26 5.63 -15.36
CA PHE A 57 -8.94 4.89 -14.30
C PHE A 57 -10.10 4.04 -14.84
N ASP A 58 -10.84 4.55 -15.82
CA ASP A 58 -11.94 3.79 -16.40
C ASP A 58 -11.44 2.49 -17.04
N ASP A 59 -10.31 2.55 -17.72
CA ASP A 59 -9.74 1.34 -18.33
C ASP A 59 -9.32 0.35 -17.26
N PHE A 60 -8.75 0.86 -16.16
CA PHE A 60 -8.39 0.01 -15.04
C PHE A 60 -9.62 -0.65 -14.43
N LEU A 61 -10.71 0.09 -14.27
CA LEU A 61 -11.94 -0.47 -13.69
C LEU A 61 -12.47 -1.61 -14.55
N GLU A 62 -12.41 -1.46 -15.88
CA GLU A 62 -12.83 -2.54 -16.76
C GLU A 62 -11.97 -3.76 -16.59
N TRP A 63 -10.67 -3.55 -16.57
CA TRP A 63 -9.72 -4.65 -16.44
C TRP A 63 -9.88 -5.38 -15.11
N ILE A 64 -9.99 -4.64 -14.00
CA ILE A 64 -10.07 -5.27 -12.69
C ILE A 64 -11.42 -5.97 -12.50
N SER A 65 -12.46 -5.48 -13.17
CA SER A 65 -13.77 -6.15 -13.13
C SER A 65 -13.72 -7.52 -13.79
N GLU A 66 -12.86 -7.66 -14.78
CA GLU A 66 -12.66 -8.96 -15.44
C GLU A 66 -11.64 -9.83 -14.72
N ASN A 67 -10.91 -9.27 -13.76
CA ASN A 67 -9.88 -9.98 -13.02
C ASN A 67 -10.02 -9.71 -11.52
N PRO A 68 -11.19 -10.00 -10.94
CA PRO A 68 -11.46 -9.59 -9.56
C PRO A 68 -10.56 -10.24 -8.53
N THR A 69 -10.03 -11.45 -8.81
CA THR A 69 -9.12 -12.07 -7.85
C THR A 69 -7.83 -11.27 -7.68
N VAL A 70 -7.40 -10.56 -8.72
CA VAL A 70 -6.21 -9.73 -8.63
C VAL A 70 -6.42 -8.63 -7.60
N PHE A 71 -7.62 -8.05 -7.55
CA PHE A 71 -7.93 -7.02 -6.58
C PHE A 71 -7.84 -7.55 -5.15
N TYR A 72 -8.43 -8.73 -4.90
CA TYR A 72 -8.40 -9.30 -3.56
C TYR A 72 -6.99 -9.74 -3.16
N ASP A 73 -6.21 -10.23 -4.12
CA ASP A 73 -4.81 -10.53 -3.87
C ASP A 73 -4.03 -9.27 -3.51
N TYR A 74 -4.35 -8.16 -4.15
CA TYR A 74 -3.71 -6.89 -3.85
C TYR A 74 -4.02 -6.43 -2.43
N LEU A 75 -5.28 -6.57 -2.01
CA LEU A 75 -5.67 -6.20 -0.65
C LEU A 75 -4.88 -7.00 0.37
N GLU A 76 -4.77 -8.29 0.15
CA GLU A 76 -4.05 -9.17 1.06
C GLU A 76 -2.57 -8.81 1.10
N TRP A 77 -1.98 -8.63 -0.08
CA TRP A 77 -0.56 -8.29 -0.19
C TRP A 77 -0.24 -6.99 0.52
N TYR A 78 -1.07 -5.98 0.31
CA TYR A 78 -0.82 -4.67 0.91
C TYR A 78 -0.99 -4.71 2.42
N THR A 79 -1.98 -5.44 2.89
CA THR A 79 -2.24 -5.58 4.32
C THR A 79 -1.06 -6.27 5.02
N GLU A 80 -0.54 -7.33 4.42
CA GLU A 80 0.62 -8.01 4.97
C GLU A 80 1.85 -7.12 4.98
N TYR A 81 2.02 -6.33 3.93
CA TYR A 81 3.12 -5.38 3.87
C TYR A 81 3.03 -4.36 5.01
N GLN A 82 1.82 -3.83 5.25
CA GLN A 82 1.64 -2.85 6.32
C GLN A 82 1.94 -3.46 7.68
N LYS A 83 1.57 -4.70 7.90
CA LYS A 83 1.89 -5.38 9.15
C LYS A 83 3.40 -5.47 9.36
N ALA A 84 4.12 -5.84 8.31
CA ALA A 84 5.56 -5.96 8.40
C ALA A 84 6.22 -4.61 8.73
N VAL A 85 5.73 -3.55 8.12
CA VAL A 85 6.26 -2.21 8.38
C VAL A 85 6.01 -1.80 9.83
N LEU A 86 4.80 -2.06 10.32
CA LEU A 86 4.48 -1.72 11.71
C LEU A 86 5.35 -2.49 12.70
N GLU A 87 5.63 -3.76 12.41
CA GLU A 87 6.51 -4.54 13.27
C GLU A 87 7.91 -3.96 13.31
N LEU A 88 8.42 -3.55 12.17
CA LEU A 88 9.74 -2.93 12.13
C LEU A 88 9.80 -1.64 12.92
N ARG A 89 8.73 -0.87 12.90
CA ARG A 89 8.69 0.37 13.65
C ARG A 89 8.69 0.14 15.15
N LYS A 90 8.03 -0.92 15.59
CA LYS A 90 7.92 -1.21 17.03
C LYS A 90 9.22 -1.71 17.62
N LYS A 91 9.95 -2.53 16.87
CA LYS A 91 11.12 -3.20 17.42
C LYS A 91 12.17 -2.26 17.98
N PRO A 92 12.56 -1.18 17.30
CA PRO A 92 13.59 -0.30 17.86
C PRO A 92 13.18 0.30 19.19
N ASP A 93 11.91 0.63 19.34
CA ASP A 93 11.41 1.23 20.57
C ASP A 93 11.47 0.27 21.72
N GLU A 94 11.19 -0.99 21.46
CA GLU A 94 11.20 -2.01 22.50
C GLU A 94 12.60 -2.36 22.97
N ASN A 95 13.57 -2.22 22.13
CA ASN A 95 14.94 -2.53 22.46
C ASN A 95 15.56 -1.48 23.34
N SER A 96 15.22 -0.35 23.20
CA SER A 96 15.79 0.72 24.02
C SER A 96 15.27 0.66 25.46
N ALA A 97 15.31 -0.17 25.01
CA ALA A 97 14.76 -0.27 26.03
C ALA A 97 14.59 -0.95 26.36
N GLU A 98 14.83 -1.09 26.21
CA GLU A 98 14.31 -1.43 26.83
C GLU A 98 14.22 -1.61 26.91
N SER A 99 14.60 -1.42 26.59
CA SER A 99 14.11 -1.11 27.20
C SER A 99 13.89 -1.15 27.47
N LYS A 100 14.15 -0.81 27.33
CA LYS A 100 13.63 -0.39 28.17
C LYS A 100 13.27 -0.66 28.45
N LYS A 101 13.54 -0.52 28.36
CA LYS A 101 13.01 -0.35 29.18
C LYS A 101 12.88 -0.67 29.30
N LYS A 102 13.12 -0.62 29.20
CA LYS A 102 12.79 -0.48 29.89
C LYS A 102 12.68 -0.57 30.00
N VAL A 103 12.95 -0.44 29.84
CA VAL A 103 12.50 -0.08 30.56
C VAL A 103 12.34 -0.28 30.77
N SER A 104 12.72 -0.06 30.72
CA SER A 104 12.25 0.21 31.49
C SER A 104 12.17 -0.25 31.71
N GLN A 105 12.49 -0.28 31.92
CA GLN A 105 12.17 -0.19 32.73
C GLN A 105 12.17 -0.46 33.01
N THR A 106 12.35 -0.14 32.63
CA THR A 106 12.11 0.03 33.47
C THR A 106 12.17 -0.17 33.81
N LYS A 107 12.43 -0.09 33.94
CA LYS A 107 12.28 0.18 34.77
C LYS A 107 12.23 0.16 35.09
N LYS A 108 12.44 0.43 34.86
CA LYS A 108 12.24 0.77 35.63
C LYS A 108 12.12 0.79 35.90
N LYS A 109 12.43 1.08 35.56
CA LYS A 109 12.17 1.49 36.23
C LYS A 109 12.08 1.41 36.50
#